data_4e0620413500316eed0982f3eb483c0c
#
_entry.id   4e0620413500316eed0982f3eb483c0c
#
_cell.length_a   1.000
_cell.length_b   1.000
_cell.length_c   1.000
_cell.angle_alpha   90.00
_cell.angle_beta   90.00
_cell.angle_gamma   90.00
#
_symmetry.space_group_name_H-M   'P 1'
#
loop_
_entity.id
_entity.type
_entity.pdbx_description
1 polymer ?
#
loop_
_entity_poly.entity_id
_entity_poly.type
_entity_poly.pdbx_seq_one_letter_code
_entity_poly.pdbx_strand_id
1 'polypeptide(L)'
;MRKLKLFPKTFLYTFSLMIVIVAVSHLLIYILLPTVYNFRQRNELENDVAELCEDMTDTPDSERLPLVTEFAGKWCADISVSYDGYTYETNLLNASETERLNPSGATEDVNVIAEKSDGKIKISLSQNPQGGTDFFYVERILPNENGYVKATVSRQQIEDAVSTVIIILPITAFLCTLISILSALVYSHMLTKPIKQISSATKQMQELTSDIHCEIHTHDEIEILADNVNGLYDNLLKTIHDLEQEIHKVGEMEVQKTNLLRSASHELKTPVTAVNVMLENMILNVGKYKDHSVYLPKCKILMEQLSAMIREILDVSKFEKPQNGEDEEIDLSELIPQVLPAYAIIAKSKGVCIETDTYEKLSICYPLPMIKKVISNLLANAVSYTPKGGSIRIYIANQKLILENECVPIPQKYLTHIFEPFYRPEYGRSPDTGGNGLGLYIVDTILKTLQIPYTFAAIEDNSGMRFTIEF
;
A
#
# COMPACT_ATOMS: atom_id res chain seq x y z
N MET A 1 27.62 -17.01 15.23
CA MET A 1 27.89 -16.48 13.88
C MET A 1 27.38 -15.03 13.79
N ARG A 2 28.27 -14.05 13.63
CA ARG A 2 27.86 -12.65 13.40
C ARG A 2 27.07 -12.61 12.08
N LYS A 3 25.81 -12.22 12.12
CA LYS A 3 25.00 -12.04 10.91
C LYS A 3 25.65 -10.93 10.07
N LEU A 4 26.13 -11.28 8.89
CA LEU A 4 26.65 -10.31 7.93
C LEU A 4 25.57 -9.27 7.63
N LYS A 5 25.95 -7.99 7.51
CA LYS A 5 25.04 -6.93 7.05
C LYS A 5 24.61 -7.21 5.61
N LEU A 6 23.51 -6.60 5.18
CA LEU A 6 22.88 -6.86 3.87
C LEU A 6 23.87 -6.69 2.70
N PHE A 7 24.63 -5.58 2.67
CA PHE A 7 25.60 -5.31 1.60
C PHE A 7 26.68 -6.40 1.44
N PRO A 8 27.46 -6.80 2.46
CA PRO A 8 28.45 -7.85 2.28
C PRO A 8 27.83 -9.22 1.98
N LYS A 9 26.59 -9.45 2.37
CA LYS A 9 25.88 -10.68 2.07
C LYS A 9 25.49 -10.74 0.59
N THR A 10 24.88 -9.70 0.04
CA THR A 10 24.52 -9.62 -1.39
C THR A 10 25.76 -9.65 -2.27
N PHE A 11 26.78 -8.88 -1.93
CA PHE A 11 28.05 -8.89 -2.63
C PHE A 11 28.67 -10.30 -2.69
N LEU A 12 28.73 -11.00 -1.55
CA LEU A 12 29.33 -12.34 -1.51
C LEU A 12 28.56 -13.35 -2.37
N TYR A 13 27.22 -13.29 -2.36
CA TYR A 13 26.41 -14.18 -3.18
C TYR A 13 26.58 -13.91 -4.68
N THR A 14 26.49 -12.65 -5.11
CA THR A 14 26.63 -12.29 -6.53
C THR A 14 28.03 -12.57 -7.04
N PHE A 15 29.05 -12.23 -6.27
CA PHE A 15 30.44 -12.50 -6.61
C PHE A 15 30.73 -14.01 -6.69
N SER A 16 30.29 -14.80 -5.71
CA SER A 16 30.45 -16.26 -5.71
C SER A 16 29.79 -16.89 -6.92
N LEU A 17 28.56 -16.46 -7.26
CA LEU A 17 27.87 -16.95 -8.44
C LEU A 17 28.65 -16.66 -9.74
N MET A 18 29.14 -15.42 -9.88
CA MET A 18 29.91 -15.02 -11.06
C MET A 18 31.24 -15.78 -11.17
N ILE A 19 31.93 -15.98 -10.06
CA ILE A 19 33.17 -16.79 -10.06
C ILE A 19 32.90 -18.24 -10.48
N VAL A 20 31.81 -18.84 -10.00
CA VAL A 20 31.44 -20.20 -10.39
C VAL A 20 31.19 -20.27 -11.91
N ILE A 21 30.48 -19.30 -12.46
CA ILE A 21 30.24 -19.23 -13.90
C ILE A 21 31.55 -19.11 -14.68
N VAL A 22 32.44 -18.22 -14.27
CA VAL A 22 33.76 -18.04 -14.90
C VAL A 22 34.56 -19.33 -14.81
N ALA A 23 34.65 -19.96 -13.64
CA ALA A 23 35.39 -21.19 -13.44
C ALA A 23 34.84 -22.35 -14.30
N VAL A 24 33.51 -22.52 -14.33
CA VAL A 24 32.87 -23.58 -15.14
C VAL A 24 33.09 -23.34 -16.62
N SER A 25 32.91 -22.11 -17.11
CA SER A 25 33.11 -21.79 -18.53
C SER A 25 34.54 -22.01 -19.00
N HIS A 26 35.55 -21.59 -18.20
CA HIS A 26 36.96 -21.79 -18.52
C HIS A 26 37.36 -23.26 -18.43
N LEU A 27 36.87 -24.00 -17.44
CA LEU A 27 37.07 -25.45 -17.35
C LEU A 27 36.48 -26.19 -18.55
N LEU A 28 35.29 -25.78 -18.98
CA LEU A 28 34.59 -26.38 -20.13
C LEU A 28 35.38 -26.11 -21.44
N ILE A 29 35.87 -24.88 -21.62
CA ILE A 29 36.73 -24.55 -22.78
C ILE A 29 38.00 -25.39 -22.73
N TYR A 30 38.70 -25.46 -21.57
CA TYR A 30 39.91 -26.25 -21.41
C TYR A 30 39.72 -27.72 -21.78
N ILE A 31 38.61 -28.33 -21.39
CA ILE A 31 38.34 -29.76 -21.65
C ILE A 31 37.84 -30.00 -23.10
N LEU A 32 36.92 -29.16 -23.60
CA LEU A 32 36.27 -29.40 -24.89
C LEU A 32 37.07 -28.88 -26.07
N LEU A 33 37.83 -27.82 -25.93
CA LEU A 33 38.55 -27.20 -27.03
C LEU A 33 39.42 -28.18 -27.81
N PRO A 34 40.29 -28.99 -27.17
CA PRO A 34 41.14 -29.94 -27.89
C PRO A 34 40.31 -30.98 -28.65
N THR A 35 39.23 -31.47 -28.04
CA THR A 35 38.38 -32.52 -28.62
C THR A 35 37.61 -31.99 -29.82
N VAL A 36 36.98 -30.81 -29.68
CA VAL A 36 36.18 -30.19 -30.76
C VAL A 36 37.07 -29.77 -31.93
N TYR A 37 38.26 -29.19 -31.59
CA TYR A 37 39.19 -28.75 -32.62
C TYR A 37 39.74 -29.94 -33.43
N ASN A 38 40.17 -30.99 -32.75
CA ASN A 38 40.62 -32.23 -33.41
C ASN A 38 39.53 -32.86 -34.28
N PHE A 39 38.27 -32.92 -33.78
CA PHE A 39 37.16 -33.48 -34.55
C PHE A 39 36.85 -32.63 -35.78
N ARG A 40 36.88 -31.33 -35.67
CA ARG A 40 36.63 -30.42 -36.79
C ARG A 40 37.69 -30.52 -37.85
N GLN A 41 38.97 -30.47 -37.48
CA GLN A 41 40.08 -30.57 -38.36
C GLN A 41 40.10 -31.92 -39.15
N ARG A 42 39.75 -32.99 -38.44
CA ARG A 42 39.64 -34.30 -39.05
C ARG A 42 38.53 -34.33 -40.11
N ASN A 43 37.35 -33.84 -39.80
CA ASN A 43 36.23 -33.80 -40.72
C ASN A 43 36.52 -32.92 -41.95
N GLU A 44 37.15 -31.77 -41.75
CA GLU A 44 37.55 -30.88 -42.83
C GLU A 44 38.59 -31.59 -43.75
N LEU A 45 39.57 -32.27 -43.19
CA LEU A 45 40.52 -33.03 -43.97
C LEU A 45 39.87 -34.20 -44.71
N GLU A 46 38.96 -34.95 -44.06
CA GLU A 46 38.21 -36.05 -44.71
C GLU A 46 37.37 -35.55 -45.91
N ASN A 47 36.76 -34.36 -45.80
CA ASN A 47 36.00 -33.76 -46.89
C ASN A 47 36.90 -33.28 -48.02
N ASP A 48 38.00 -32.58 -47.68
CA ASP A 48 38.93 -32.10 -48.70
C ASP A 48 39.66 -33.27 -49.40
N VAL A 49 39.98 -34.38 -48.73
CA VAL A 49 40.52 -35.58 -49.32
C VAL A 49 39.48 -36.23 -50.24
N ALA A 50 38.19 -36.14 -49.87
CA ALA A 50 37.11 -36.63 -50.74
C ALA A 50 37.03 -35.86 -52.05
N GLU A 51 37.10 -34.52 -51.94
CA GLU A 51 37.08 -33.62 -53.11
C GLU A 51 38.32 -33.90 -54.02
N LEU A 52 39.53 -34.01 -53.41
CA LEU A 52 40.71 -34.35 -54.15
C LEU A 52 40.58 -35.66 -54.84
N CYS A 53 39.94 -36.72 -54.31
CA CYS A 53 39.71 -37.99 -54.96
C CYS A 53 38.81 -37.87 -56.18
N GLU A 54 37.80 -37.00 -56.10
CA GLU A 54 36.92 -36.73 -57.26
C GLU A 54 37.67 -35.98 -58.39
N ASP A 55 38.39 -34.92 -58.00
CA ASP A 55 39.18 -34.12 -58.95
C ASP A 55 40.28 -34.96 -59.67
N MET A 56 40.90 -35.85 -58.94
CA MET A 56 41.93 -36.74 -59.49
C MET A 56 41.38 -37.69 -60.55
N THR A 57 40.09 -38.08 -60.43
CA THR A 57 39.46 -38.98 -61.46
C THR A 57 39.07 -38.24 -62.72
N ASP A 58 38.71 -36.95 -62.57
CA ASP A 58 38.22 -36.16 -63.74
C ASP A 58 39.33 -35.36 -64.43
N THR A 59 40.54 -35.33 -63.89
CA THR A 59 41.66 -34.51 -64.38
C THR A 59 42.64 -35.37 -65.18
N PRO A 60 43.14 -34.87 -66.35
CA PRO A 60 44.19 -35.57 -67.15
C PRO A 60 45.52 -35.70 -66.37
N ASP A 61 46.32 -36.76 -66.65
CA ASP A 61 47.55 -37.08 -65.93
C ASP A 61 48.55 -35.92 -65.84
N SER A 62 48.60 -35.03 -66.85
CA SER A 62 49.53 -33.88 -66.90
C SER A 62 49.17 -32.77 -65.89
N GLU A 63 47.92 -32.71 -65.35
CA GLU A 63 47.44 -31.67 -64.46
C GLU A 63 47.20 -32.17 -63.04
N ARG A 64 47.40 -33.44 -62.72
CA ARG A 64 47.19 -34.03 -61.39
C ARG A 64 48.25 -33.60 -60.36
N LEU A 65 49.51 -33.49 -60.83
CA LEU A 65 50.59 -33.09 -59.93
C LEU A 65 50.36 -31.67 -59.26
N PRO A 66 49.95 -30.64 -60.04
CA PRO A 66 49.53 -29.37 -59.47
C PRO A 66 48.46 -29.48 -58.41
N LEU A 67 47.40 -30.29 -58.60
CA LEU A 67 46.31 -30.51 -57.64
C LEU A 67 46.84 -31.09 -56.30
N VAL A 68 47.65 -32.13 -56.39
CA VAL A 68 48.27 -32.75 -55.22
C VAL A 68 49.17 -31.77 -54.49
N THR A 69 49.91 -30.92 -55.18
CA THR A 69 50.79 -29.93 -54.60
C THR A 69 50.05 -28.81 -53.92
N GLU A 70 48.97 -28.34 -54.55
CA GLU A 70 48.09 -27.31 -53.98
C GLU A 70 47.42 -27.79 -52.69
N PHE A 71 46.88 -29.01 -52.70
CA PHE A 71 46.31 -29.65 -51.53
C PHE A 71 47.38 -29.82 -50.40
N ALA A 72 48.56 -30.35 -50.77
CA ALA A 72 49.65 -30.48 -49.80
C ALA A 72 50.04 -29.15 -49.17
N GLY A 73 50.10 -28.07 -49.96
CA GLY A 73 50.36 -26.71 -49.49
C GLY A 73 49.25 -26.18 -48.58
N LYS A 74 48.00 -26.40 -48.92
CA LYS A 74 46.80 -25.98 -48.11
C LYS A 74 46.88 -26.59 -46.70
N TRP A 75 47.19 -27.85 -46.59
CA TRP A 75 47.19 -28.61 -45.33
C TRP A 75 48.55 -28.74 -44.69
N CYS A 76 49.63 -28.26 -45.34
CA CYS A 76 51.01 -28.58 -44.94
C CYS A 76 51.18 -30.09 -44.65
N ALA A 77 50.62 -30.91 -45.53
CA ALA A 77 50.48 -32.34 -45.35
C ALA A 77 51.46 -33.13 -46.25
N ASP A 78 51.92 -34.25 -45.78
CA ASP A 78 52.54 -35.24 -46.65
C ASP A 78 51.40 -36.03 -47.29
N ILE A 79 51.39 -36.05 -48.62
CA ILE A 79 50.41 -36.77 -49.43
C ILE A 79 51.05 -37.87 -50.21
N SER A 80 50.49 -39.04 -50.10
CA SER A 80 50.82 -40.16 -50.97
C SER A 80 49.58 -40.56 -51.77
N VAL A 81 49.59 -40.33 -53.07
CA VAL A 81 48.53 -40.69 -53.99
C VAL A 81 49.05 -41.78 -54.93
N SER A 82 48.37 -42.93 -54.99
CA SER A 82 48.61 -43.97 -55.98
C SER A 82 47.36 -44.03 -56.87
N TYR A 83 47.53 -43.80 -58.17
CA TYR A 83 46.43 -43.83 -59.12
C TYR A 83 46.94 -44.31 -60.51
N ASP A 84 46.24 -45.27 -61.09
CA ASP A 84 46.49 -45.81 -62.41
C ASP A 84 47.95 -46.20 -62.68
N GLY A 85 48.63 -46.71 -61.64
CA GLY A 85 50.02 -47.13 -61.69
C GLY A 85 51.06 -46.02 -61.43
N TYR A 86 50.64 -44.81 -61.24
CA TYR A 86 51.49 -43.66 -60.82
C TYR A 86 51.38 -43.42 -59.32
N THR A 87 52.48 -43.07 -58.68
CA THR A 87 52.49 -42.67 -57.26
C THR A 87 53.07 -41.28 -57.20
N TYR A 88 52.30 -40.39 -56.53
CA TYR A 88 52.69 -39.02 -56.26
C TYR A 88 52.94 -38.91 -54.74
N GLU A 89 54.11 -38.48 -54.34
CA GLU A 89 54.45 -38.28 -52.92
C GLU A 89 54.98 -36.88 -52.71
N THR A 90 54.47 -36.20 -51.64
CA THR A 90 54.98 -34.92 -51.18
C THR A 90 55.66 -35.12 -49.80
N ASN A 91 56.73 -34.45 -49.53
CA ASN A 91 57.48 -34.61 -48.31
C ASN A 91 57.60 -33.21 -47.59
N LEU A 92 56.47 -32.57 -47.33
CA LEU A 92 56.42 -31.25 -46.71
C LEU A 92 56.61 -31.25 -45.17
N LEU A 93 56.33 -32.39 -44.53
CA LEU A 93 56.45 -32.50 -43.08
C LEU A 93 57.95 -32.54 -42.61
N ASN A 94 58.84 -32.97 -43.48
CA ASN A 94 60.26 -32.99 -43.21
C ASN A 94 61.05 -31.82 -43.85
N ALA A 95 60.35 -30.90 -44.53
CA ALA A 95 60.94 -29.73 -45.16
C ALA A 95 61.32 -28.66 -44.12
N SER A 96 62.32 -27.87 -44.40
CA SER A 96 62.72 -26.76 -43.54
C SER A 96 61.64 -25.68 -43.40
N GLU A 97 61.65 -24.90 -42.32
CA GLU A 97 60.61 -23.88 -42.04
C GLU A 97 60.48 -22.84 -43.18
N THR A 98 61.57 -22.58 -43.92
CA THR A 98 61.61 -21.66 -45.06
C THR A 98 60.90 -22.26 -46.28
N GLU A 99 60.91 -23.56 -46.46
CA GLU A 99 60.23 -24.28 -47.55
C GLU A 99 58.74 -24.43 -47.29
N ARG A 100 58.33 -24.53 -46.02
CA ARG A 100 56.89 -24.57 -45.60
C ARG A 100 56.16 -23.24 -45.83
N LEU A 101 56.84 -22.09 -45.77
CA LEU A 101 56.23 -20.76 -45.95
C LEU A 101 56.07 -20.33 -47.41
N ASN A 102 56.68 -21.04 -48.36
CA ASN A 102 56.61 -20.69 -49.75
C ASN A 102 56.52 -21.92 -50.68
N PRO A 103 55.41 -22.67 -50.60
CA PRO A 103 55.28 -23.93 -51.39
C PRO A 103 55.28 -23.70 -52.88
N SER A 104 54.94 -22.50 -53.38
CA SER A 104 55.00 -22.18 -54.81
C SER A 104 56.40 -21.94 -55.40
N GLY A 105 57.44 -21.88 -54.53
CA GLY A 105 58.84 -21.77 -54.93
C GLY A 105 59.62 -23.12 -55.00
N ALA A 106 59.02 -24.18 -54.47
CA ALA A 106 59.65 -25.52 -54.35
C ALA A 106 59.35 -26.46 -55.52
N THR A 107 59.25 -25.93 -56.72
CA THR A 107 58.91 -26.71 -57.90
C THR A 107 60.09 -27.54 -58.41
N GLU A 108 61.25 -27.54 -57.78
CA GLU A 108 62.43 -28.35 -58.30
C GLU A 108 62.80 -29.53 -57.37
N ASP A 109 62.24 -29.69 -56.16
CA ASP A 109 62.59 -30.81 -55.28
C ASP A 109 61.42 -31.63 -54.71
N VAL A 110 60.35 -31.73 -55.48
CA VAL A 110 59.34 -32.76 -55.22
C VAL A 110 59.88 -34.05 -55.84
N ASN A 111 60.53 -34.91 -55.06
CA ASN A 111 60.94 -36.22 -55.48
C ASN A 111 59.66 -37.07 -55.75
N VAL A 112 59.23 -37.09 -56.99
CA VAL A 112 58.20 -38.00 -57.41
C VAL A 112 58.82 -39.36 -57.71
N ILE A 113 58.71 -40.29 -56.76
CA ILE A 113 59.11 -41.70 -56.99
C ILE A 113 57.86 -42.46 -57.45
N ALA A 114 57.83 -42.81 -58.76
CA ALA A 114 56.78 -43.67 -59.29
C ALA A 114 57.16 -45.15 -59.13
N GLU A 115 56.61 -45.80 -58.09
CA GLU A 115 56.73 -47.28 -57.96
C GLU A 115 55.38 -47.95 -57.99
N LYS A 116 55.27 -49.05 -58.71
CA LYS A 116 54.08 -49.84 -58.87
C LYS A 116 53.88 -50.75 -57.65
N SER A 117 52.84 -50.55 -56.82
CA SER A 117 52.54 -51.38 -55.66
C SER A 117 51.15 -51.98 -55.73
N ASP A 118 51.04 -53.27 -55.44
CA ASP A 118 49.83 -54.08 -55.38
C ASP A 118 49.07 -53.83 -54.04
N GLY A 119 47.79 -53.50 -54.14
CA GLY A 119 46.96 -52.99 -53.09
C GLY A 119 46.64 -53.89 -51.90
N LYS A 120 46.61 -53.29 -50.73
CA LYS A 120 45.70 -53.58 -49.63
C LYS A 120 45.72 -52.40 -48.60
N ILE A 121 44.55 -51.99 -48.25
CA ILE A 121 44.34 -50.88 -47.28
C ILE A 121 44.63 -51.33 -45.82
N LYS A 122 45.46 -50.61 -45.10
CA LYS A 122 45.63 -50.79 -43.66
C LYS A 122 45.48 -49.47 -43.01
N ILE A 123 44.43 -49.34 -42.13
CA ILE A 123 44.32 -48.26 -41.21
C ILE A 123 45.12 -48.59 -39.96
N SER A 124 46.17 -47.86 -39.65
CA SER A 124 46.86 -47.95 -38.37
C SER A 124 47.46 -46.62 -37.99
N LEU A 125 47.28 -46.26 -36.70
CA LEU A 125 47.96 -45.17 -36.05
C LEU A 125 49.46 -45.56 -35.96
N SER A 126 50.31 -44.94 -36.74
CA SER A 126 51.76 -45.15 -36.65
C SER A 126 52.32 -44.24 -35.57
N GLN A 127 52.69 -44.81 -34.43
CA GLN A 127 53.63 -44.16 -33.49
C GLN A 127 55.04 -44.36 -34.07
N ASN A 128 55.71 -43.27 -34.34
CA ASN A 128 57.14 -43.34 -34.70
C ASN A 128 57.95 -43.67 -33.46
N PRO A 129 58.78 -44.78 -33.40
CA PRO A 129 59.51 -45.20 -32.21
C PRO A 129 60.67 -44.30 -31.84
N GLN A 130 60.99 -43.25 -32.55
CA GLN A 130 62.05 -42.29 -32.27
C GLN A 130 61.48 -40.88 -32.10
N GLY A 131 60.84 -40.63 -30.96
CA GLY A 131 60.70 -39.30 -30.35
C GLY A 131 60.39 -38.15 -31.29
N GLY A 132 59.33 -38.24 -32.11
CA GLY A 132 58.94 -37.17 -33.04
C GLY A 132 57.44 -37.19 -33.27
N THR A 133 56.90 -36.07 -33.44
CA THR A 133 55.54 -35.62 -33.76
C THR A 133 54.51 -36.70 -34.07
N ASP A 134 53.43 -36.78 -33.27
CA ASP A 134 52.24 -37.57 -33.57
C ASP A 134 51.59 -37.05 -34.86
N PHE A 135 51.36 -37.95 -35.80
CA PHE A 135 50.68 -37.65 -37.04
C PHE A 135 49.30 -38.30 -37.05
N PHE A 136 48.32 -37.63 -37.65
CA PHE A 136 47.09 -38.29 -38.02
C PHE A 136 46.98 -38.32 -39.56
N TYR A 137 46.36 -39.35 -40.10
CA TYR A 137 46.20 -39.49 -41.53
C TYR A 137 44.77 -39.86 -41.89
N VAL A 138 44.38 -39.42 -43.07
CA VAL A 138 43.14 -39.83 -43.74
C VAL A 138 43.52 -40.56 -44.98
N GLU A 139 42.99 -41.76 -45.15
CA GLU A 139 43.23 -42.60 -46.31
C GLU A 139 41.88 -42.93 -47.00
N ARG A 140 41.77 -42.66 -48.28
CA ARG A 140 40.57 -42.90 -49.06
C ARG A 140 40.92 -43.58 -50.37
N ILE A 141 40.11 -44.61 -50.72
CA ILE A 141 40.21 -45.30 -51.98
C ILE A 141 39.52 -44.46 -53.05
N LEU A 142 40.15 -44.37 -54.21
CA LEU A 142 39.55 -43.71 -55.39
C LEU A 142 38.35 -44.53 -55.96
N PRO A 143 37.35 -43.85 -56.56
CA PRO A 143 36.07 -44.48 -56.95
C PRO A 143 36.17 -45.69 -57.81
N ASN A 144 37.24 -45.85 -58.59
CA ASN A 144 37.44 -47.00 -59.54
C ASN A 144 38.31 -48.11 -58.94
N GLU A 145 38.57 -48.15 -57.63
CA GLU A 145 39.49 -49.11 -56.96
C GLU A 145 40.95 -49.15 -57.55
N ASN A 146 41.29 -48.21 -58.42
CA ASN A 146 42.58 -48.13 -59.08
C ASN A 146 43.66 -47.35 -58.37
N GLY A 147 43.37 -47.00 -57.10
CA GLY A 147 44.33 -46.22 -56.26
C GLY A 147 43.79 -45.76 -54.93
N TYR A 148 44.63 -45.03 -54.21
CA TYR A 148 44.30 -44.43 -52.93
C TYR A 148 44.92 -43.03 -52.80
N VAL A 149 44.30 -42.20 -51.95
CA VAL A 149 44.87 -40.92 -51.47
C VAL A 149 45.05 -41.04 -49.99
N LYS A 150 46.28 -40.83 -49.54
CA LYS A 150 46.64 -40.75 -48.06
C LYS A 150 47.21 -39.39 -47.76
N ALA A 151 46.53 -38.60 -46.98
CA ALA A 151 47.00 -37.32 -46.51
C ALA A 151 47.44 -37.48 -45.04
N THR A 152 48.67 -37.10 -44.71
CA THR A 152 49.26 -37.18 -43.37
C THR A 152 49.54 -35.76 -42.89
N VAL A 153 48.93 -35.36 -41.75
CA VAL A 153 49.07 -34.03 -41.18
C VAL A 153 49.74 -34.13 -39.83
N SER A 154 50.67 -33.22 -39.54
CA SER A 154 51.29 -33.14 -38.24
C SER A 154 50.32 -32.68 -37.15
N ARG A 155 50.23 -33.42 -36.07
CA ARG A 155 49.47 -33.07 -34.89
C ARG A 155 50.02 -31.83 -34.19
N GLN A 156 51.30 -31.51 -34.38
CA GLN A 156 51.97 -30.38 -33.78
C GLN A 156 51.31 -29.03 -34.12
N GLN A 157 50.83 -28.84 -35.37
CA GLN A 157 50.12 -27.62 -35.79
C GLN A 157 48.81 -27.45 -35.03
N ILE A 158 48.10 -28.57 -34.76
CA ILE A 158 46.88 -28.59 -33.97
C ILE A 158 47.16 -28.27 -32.48
N GLU A 159 48.20 -28.87 -31.96
CA GLU A 159 48.65 -28.64 -30.57
C GLU A 159 49.13 -27.21 -30.33
N ASP A 160 49.82 -26.59 -31.31
CA ASP A 160 50.23 -25.19 -31.26
C ASP A 160 49.05 -24.23 -31.21
N ALA A 161 48.02 -24.47 -32.05
CA ALA A 161 46.80 -23.67 -32.04
C ALA A 161 46.01 -23.80 -30.72
N VAL A 162 45.88 -25.02 -30.23
CA VAL A 162 45.23 -25.29 -28.93
C VAL A 162 46.03 -24.69 -27.76
N SER A 163 47.35 -24.85 -27.78
CA SER A 163 48.23 -24.30 -26.73
C SER A 163 48.17 -22.78 -26.66
N THR A 164 48.06 -22.11 -27.83
CA THR A 164 47.92 -20.65 -27.87
C THR A 164 46.63 -20.18 -27.16
N VAL A 165 45.52 -20.88 -27.40
CA VAL A 165 44.26 -20.56 -26.68
C VAL A 165 44.36 -20.85 -25.19
N ILE A 166 45.01 -21.95 -24.80
CA ILE A 166 45.23 -22.34 -23.38
C ILE A 166 46.05 -21.28 -22.66
N ILE A 167 47.06 -20.69 -23.31
CA ILE A 167 47.89 -19.61 -22.70
C ILE A 167 47.05 -18.32 -22.46
N ILE A 168 46.04 -18.06 -23.31
CA ILE A 168 45.18 -16.90 -23.19
C ILE A 168 44.13 -17.09 -22.05
N LEU A 169 43.70 -18.33 -21.75
CA LEU A 169 42.69 -18.63 -20.76
C LEU A 169 42.91 -18.00 -19.38
N PRO A 170 44.10 -18.04 -18.76
CA PRO A 170 44.35 -17.42 -17.45
C PRO A 170 44.22 -15.88 -17.50
N ILE A 171 44.56 -15.25 -18.63
CA ILE A 171 44.44 -13.80 -18.81
C ILE A 171 43.00 -13.41 -18.86
N THR A 172 42.21 -14.15 -19.67
CA THR A 172 40.74 -13.90 -19.77
C THR A 172 40.04 -14.22 -18.46
N ALA A 173 40.43 -15.27 -17.74
CA ALA A 173 39.89 -15.59 -16.42
C ALA A 173 40.15 -14.48 -15.39
N PHE A 174 41.36 -13.91 -15.40
CA PHE A 174 41.71 -12.77 -14.54
C PHE A 174 40.85 -11.54 -14.88
N LEU A 175 40.72 -11.20 -16.16
CA LEU A 175 39.88 -10.06 -16.58
C LEU A 175 38.42 -10.26 -16.21
N CYS A 176 37.88 -11.45 -16.46
CA CYS A 176 36.50 -11.80 -16.09
C CYS A 176 36.28 -11.73 -14.56
N THR A 177 37.28 -12.14 -13.77
CA THR A 177 37.22 -12.02 -12.30
C THR A 177 37.19 -10.56 -11.86
N LEU A 178 37.98 -9.68 -12.46
CA LEU A 178 37.98 -8.25 -12.19
C LEU A 178 36.63 -7.61 -12.50
N ILE A 179 36.07 -7.94 -13.68
CA ILE A 179 34.72 -7.48 -14.10
C ILE A 179 33.65 -7.99 -13.13
N SER A 180 33.78 -9.25 -12.68
CA SER A 180 32.84 -9.85 -11.72
C SER A 180 32.86 -9.13 -10.35
N ILE A 181 34.02 -8.73 -9.88
CA ILE A 181 34.15 -7.92 -8.65
C ILE A 181 33.44 -6.58 -8.82
N LEU A 182 33.73 -5.86 -9.90
CA LEU A 182 33.15 -4.55 -10.17
C LEU A 182 31.62 -4.63 -10.30
N SER A 183 31.13 -5.60 -11.08
CA SER A 183 29.69 -5.82 -11.26
C SER A 183 28.98 -6.18 -9.95
N ALA A 184 29.61 -7.04 -9.12
CA ALA A 184 29.07 -7.41 -7.83
C ALA A 184 29.00 -6.23 -6.86
N LEU A 185 30.01 -5.33 -6.88
CA LEU A 185 30.01 -4.11 -6.07
C LEU A 185 28.88 -3.16 -6.49
N VAL A 186 28.75 -2.90 -7.78
CA VAL A 186 27.71 -2.01 -8.33
C VAL A 186 26.33 -2.57 -8.00
N TYR A 187 26.06 -3.82 -8.31
CA TYR A 187 24.77 -4.47 -8.06
C TYR A 187 24.41 -4.48 -6.58
N SER A 188 25.36 -4.86 -5.72
CA SER A 188 25.14 -4.86 -4.27
C SER A 188 24.83 -3.47 -3.72
N HIS A 189 25.46 -2.42 -4.26
CA HIS A 189 25.20 -1.04 -3.85
C HIS A 189 23.83 -0.58 -4.31
N MET A 190 23.46 -0.82 -5.57
CA MET A 190 22.16 -0.45 -6.14
C MET A 190 20.98 -1.10 -5.39
N LEU A 191 21.12 -2.37 -5.00
CA LEU A 191 20.05 -3.07 -4.28
C LEU A 191 19.98 -2.69 -2.81
N THR A 192 21.14 -2.55 -2.15
CA THR A 192 21.18 -2.41 -0.68
C THR A 192 20.87 -0.99 -0.21
N LYS A 193 21.25 0.02 -0.98
CA LYS A 193 21.07 1.43 -0.60
C LYS A 193 19.59 1.80 -0.42
N PRO A 194 18.67 1.54 -1.39
CA PRO A 194 17.26 1.86 -1.25
C PRO A 194 16.59 1.07 -0.11
N ILE A 195 16.86 -0.22 0.00
CA ILE A 195 16.31 -1.06 1.09
C ILE A 195 16.70 -0.53 2.47
N LYS A 196 17.94 -0.04 2.61
CA LYS A 196 18.39 0.56 3.86
C LYS A 196 17.72 1.90 4.13
N GLN A 197 17.42 2.69 3.09
CA GLN A 197 16.66 3.94 3.22
C GLN A 197 15.23 3.65 3.69
N ILE A 198 14.51 2.69 3.09
CA ILE A 198 13.19 2.25 3.55
C ILE A 198 13.23 1.83 5.02
N SER A 199 14.19 0.96 5.38
CA SER A 199 14.34 0.49 6.76
C SER A 199 14.61 1.62 7.75
N SER A 200 15.38 2.65 7.36
CA SER A 200 15.64 3.80 8.23
C SER A 200 14.44 4.72 8.36
N ALA A 201 13.72 4.98 7.25
CA ALA A 201 12.49 5.77 7.27
C ALA A 201 11.40 5.06 8.09
N THR A 202 11.19 3.76 7.88
CA THR A 202 10.23 2.97 8.67
C THR A 202 10.55 3.00 10.17
N LYS A 203 11.84 3.03 10.52
CA LYS A 203 12.22 3.18 11.92
C LYS A 203 11.88 4.56 12.50
N GLN A 204 12.04 5.63 11.71
CA GLN A 204 11.66 6.98 12.12
C GLN A 204 10.12 7.13 12.20
N MET A 205 9.38 6.49 11.29
CA MET A 205 7.91 6.44 11.30
C MET A 205 7.34 5.87 12.62
N GLN A 206 8.12 5.07 13.37
CA GLN A 206 7.72 4.60 14.71
C GLN A 206 7.54 5.75 15.72
N GLU A 207 8.15 6.90 15.48
CA GLU A 207 8.01 8.08 16.32
C GLU A 207 6.74 8.88 16.01
N LEU A 208 5.93 8.45 15.02
CA LEU A 208 4.64 9.02 14.60
C LEU A 208 4.70 10.52 14.30
N THR A 209 5.79 10.98 13.69
CA THR A 209 5.93 12.37 13.24
C THR A 209 5.43 12.54 11.81
N SER A 210 4.70 13.60 11.51
CA SER A 210 3.91 13.79 10.28
C SER A 210 4.69 13.96 8.98
N ASP A 211 6.02 14.20 9.02
CA ASP A 211 6.79 14.61 7.84
C ASP A 211 7.77 13.56 7.32
N ILE A 212 7.60 12.29 7.70
CA ILE A 212 8.54 11.23 7.31
C ILE A 212 7.96 10.43 6.15
N HIS A 213 8.62 10.54 4.97
CA HIS A 213 8.31 9.73 3.79
C HIS A 213 9.58 9.06 3.25
N CYS A 214 9.39 7.90 2.62
CA CYS A 214 10.44 7.21 1.87
C CYS A 214 10.51 7.80 0.47
N GLU A 215 11.46 8.70 0.19
CA GLU A 215 11.72 9.21 -1.15
C GLU A 215 12.71 8.30 -1.88
N ILE A 216 12.22 7.41 -2.72
CA ILE A 216 13.01 6.45 -3.50
C ILE A 216 12.52 6.48 -4.94
N HIS A 217 13.45 6.69 -5.88
CA HIS A 217 13.19 6.77 -7.31
C HIS A 217 14.08 5.74 -8.02
N THR A 218 13.71 4.47 -7.92
CA THR A 218 14.43 3.36 -8.56
C THR A 218 13.74 2.84 -9.81
N HIS A 219 12.49 3.23 -10.06
CA HIS A 219 11.65 2.82 -11.19
C HIS A 219 11.47 1.29 -11.27
N ASP A 220 11.46 0.62 -10.11
CA ASP A 220 11.32 -0.82 -9.94
C ASP A 220 10.38 -1.17 -8.75
N GLU A 221 10.32 -2.44 -8.37
CA GLU A 221 9.49 -2.93 -7.26
C GLU A 221 9.88 -2.32 -5.90
N ILE A 222 11.07 -1.74 -5.79
CA ILE A 222 11.52 -1.10 -4.54
C ILE A 222 10.86 0.27 -4.37
N GLU A 223 10.64 1.01 -5.45
CA GLU A 223 9.86 2.26 -5.44
C GLU A 223 8.41 1.98 -5.06
N ILE A 224 7.78 0.96 -5.69
CA ILE A 224 6.42 0.53 -5.33
C ILE A 224 6.33 0.14 -3.85
N LEU A 225 7.35 -0.54 -3.32
CA LEU A 225 7.40 -0.87 -1.90
C LEU A 225 7.48 0.38 -1.01
N ALA A 226 8.26 1.38 -1.41
CA ALA A 226 8.38 2.65 -0.68
C ALA A 226 7.04 3.41 -0.67
N ASP A 227 6.35 3.47 -1.81
CA ASP A 227 5.02 4.09 -1.94
C ASP A 227 3.97 3.38 -1.10
N ASN A 228 3.98 2.05 -1.08
CA ASN A 228 3.07 1.26 -0.24
C ASN A 228 3.34 1.52 1.25
N VAL A 229 4.60 1.63 1.67
CA VAL A 229 4.96 1.97 3.06
C VAL A 229 4.49 3.38 3.41
N ASN A 230 4.68 4.36 2.52
CA ASN A 230 4.16 5.72 2.70
C ASN A 230 2.64 5.74 2.84
N GLY A 231 1.91 5.06 1.93
CA GLY A 231 0.44 4.97 1.99
C GLY A 231 -0.08 4.31 3.25
N LEU A 232 0.59 3.27 3.76
CA LEU A 232 0.24 2.65 5.04
C LEU A 232 0.47 3.62 6.21
N TYR A 233 1.55 4.39 6.17
CA TYR A 233 1.87 5.36 7.22
C TYR A 233 0.86 6.52 7.25
N ASP A 234 0.50 7.07 6.09
CA ASP A 234 -0.50 8.14 5.98
C ASP A 234 -1.88 7.69 6.49
N ASN A 235 -2.28 6.46 6.13
CA ASN A 235 -3.51 5.87 6.65
C ASN A 235 -3.48 5.68 8.18
N LEU A 236 -2.32 5.28 8.72
CA LEU A 236 -2.13 5.14 10.17
C LEU A 236 -2.27 6.49 10.88
N LEU A 237 -1.60 7.54 10.39
CA LEU A 237 -1.69 8.88 10.96
C LEU A 237 -3.11 9.43 10.92
N LYS A 238 -3.82 9.23 9.79
CA LYS A 238 -5.22 9.60 9.66
C LYS A 238 -6.10 8.87 10.69
N THR A 239 -5.90 7.56 10.83
CA THR A 239 -6.67 6.76 11.80
C THR A 239 -6.43 7.22 13.24
N ILE A 240 -5.18 7.55 13.59
CA ILE A 240 -4.84 8.10 14.91
C ILE A 240 -5.56 9.42 15.14
N HIS A 241 -5.53 10.33 14.15
CA HIS A 241 -6.22 11.62 14.24
C HIS A 241 -7.73 11.46 14.42
N ASP A 242 -8.36 10.56 13.65
CA ASP A 242 -9.79 10.26 13.74
C ASP A 242 -10.15 9.70 15.14
N LEU A 243 -9.30 8.79 15.67
CA LEU A 243 -9.47 8.25 17.02
C LEU A 243 -9.30 9.31 18.11
N GLU A 244 -8.34 10.21 17.99
CA GLU A 244 -8.15 11.31 18.93
C GLU A 244 -9.36 12.22 18.96
N GLN A 245 -9.96 12.54 17.81
CA GLN A 245 -11.20 13.29 17.73
C GLN A 245 -12.37 12.57 18.40
N GLU A 246 -12.47 11.25 18.21
CA GLU A 246 -13.53 10.43 18.82
C GLU A 246 -13.37 10.37 20.34
N ILE A 247 -12.15 10.18 20.83
CA ILE A 247 -11.84 10.22 22.27
C ILE A 247 -12.20 11.57 22.88
N HIS A 248 -11.89 12.67 22.19
CA HIS A 248 -12.25 14.01 22.66
C HIS A 248 -13.76 14.18 22.79
N LYS A 249 -14.53 13.76 21.75
CA LYS A 249 -16.00 13.79 21.79
C LYS A 249 -16.59 12.95 22.93
N VAL A 250 -16.07 11.74 23.13
CA VAL A 250 -16.50 10.86 24.23
C VAL A 250 -16.19 11.52 25.58
N GLY A 251 -15.00 12.14 25.72
CA GLY A 251 -14.63 12.88 26.92
C GLY A 251 -15.59 14.04 27.23
N GLU A 252 -15.94 14.83 26.24
CA GLU A 252 -16.92 15.92 26.40
C GLU A 252 -18.31 15.40 26.84
N MET A 253 -18.78 14.31 26.21
CA MET A 253 -20.06 13.68 26.60
C MET A 253 -20.02 13.15 28.04
N GLU A 254 -18.90 12.56 28.49
CA GLU A 254 -18.76 12.07 29.87
C GLU A 254 -18.79 13.20 30.88
N VAL A 255 -18.13 14.33 30.59
CA VAL A 255 -18.18 15.54 31.42
C VAL A 255 -19.61 16.08 31.51
N GLN A 256 -20.32 16.18 30.39
CA GLN A 256 -21.72 16.64 30.36
C GLN A 256 -22.62 15.72 31.17
N LYS A 257 -22.51 14.41 31.03
CA LYS A 257 -23.25 13.41 31.81
C LYS A 257 -22.96 13.51 33.31
N THR A 258 -21.71 13.70 33.67
CA THR A 258 -21.29 13.86 35.08
C THR A 258 -21.89 15.13 35.67
N ASN A 259 -21.87 16.25 34.93
CA ASN A 259 -22.48 17.51 35.35
C ASN A 259 -23.99 17.39 35.52
N LEU A 260 -24.68 16.71 34.55
CA LEU A 260 -26.10 16.43 34.67
C LEU A 260 -26.45 15.66 35.94
N LEU A 261 -25.73 14.55 36.19
CA LEU A 261 -25.97 13.72 37.40
C LEU A 261 -25.69 14.46 38.71
N ARG A 262 -24.63 15.29 38.73
CA ARG A 262 -24.27 16.11 39.91
C ARG A 262 -25.37 17.15 40.17
N SER A 263 -25.80 17.88 39.15
CA SER A 263 -26.84 18.91 39.29
C SER A 263 -28.19 18.26 39.63
N ALA A 264 -28.53 17.11 38.98
CA ALA A 264 -29.74 16.36 39.33
C ALA A 264 -29.76 15.94 40.81
N SER A 265 -28.65 15.40 41.31
CA SER A 265 -28.53 14.98 42.70
C SER A 265 -28.76 16.14 43.67
N HIS A 266 -28.25 17.33 43.34
CA HIS A 266 -28.44 18.54 44.15
C HIS A 266 -29.90 19.02 44.12
N GLU A 267 -30.50 19.10 42.92
CA GLU A 267 -31.87 19.60 42.76
C GLU A 267 -32.94 18.63 43.31
N LEU A 268 -32.67 17.30 43.27
CA LEU A 268 -33.52 16.29 43.90
C LEU A 268 -33.44 16.33 45.44
N LYS A 269 -32.27 16.59 46.01
CA LYS A 269 -32.07 16.61 47.46
C LYS A 269 -32.88 17.69 48.15
N THR A 270 -32.99 18.86 47.54
CA THR A 270 -33.68 20.03 48.11
C THR A 270 -35.18 19.77 48.42
N PRO A 271 -36.02 19.33 47.42
CA PRO A 271 -37.42 19.06 47.71
C PRO A 271 -37.61 17.87 48.64
N VAL A 272 -36.79 16.82 48.54
CA VAL A 272 -36.84 15.67 49.46
C VAL A 272 -36.59 16.14 50.91
N THR A 273 -35.56 16.95 51.15
CA THR A 273 -35.27 17.48 52.45
C THR A 273 -36.41 18.37 52.97
N ALA A 274 -36.99 19.24 52.11
CA ALA A 274 -38.10 20.09 52.47
C ALA A 274 -39.35 19.30 52.91
N VAL A 275 -39.69 18.23 52.13
CA VAL A 275 -40.79 17.32 52.47
C VAL A 275 -40.53 16.63 53.80
N ASN A 276 -39.34 16.08 54.04
CA ASN A 276 -38.99 15.39 55.27
C ASN A 276 -39.10 16.34 56.47
N VAL A 277 -38.55 17.57 56.37
CA VAL A 277 -38.64 18.57 57.47
C VAL A 277 -40.12 18.96 57.74
N MET A 278 -40.96 19.12 56.69
CA MET A 278 -42.38 19.38 56.87
C MET A 278 -43.11 18.22 57.56
N LEU A 279 -42.84 17.00 57.15
CA LEU A 279 -43.44 15.78 57.73
C LEU A 279 -43.00 15.58 59.19
N GLU A 280 -41.71 15.70 59.49
CA GLU A 280 -41.21 15.61 60.86
C GLU A 280 -41.85 16.62 61.79
N ASN A 281 -41.93 17.89 61.34
CA ASN A 281 -42.56 18.94 62.15
C ASN A 281 -44.09 18.75 62.28
N MET A 282 -44.75 18.19 61.29
CA MET A 282 -46.18 17.78 61.41
C MET A 282 -46.36 16.62 62.40
N ILE A 283 -45.51 15.61 62.37
CA ILE A 283 -45.53 14.47 63.29
C ILE A 283 -45.36 14.96 64.76
N LEU A 284 -44.44 15.90 64.95
CA LEU A 284 -44.15 16.47 66.25
C LEU A 284 -45.13 17.58 66.70
N ASN A 285 -46.09 17.96 65.84
CA ASN A 285 -47.03 19.06 66.08
C ASN A 285 -46.36 20.39 66.48
N VAL A 286 -45.24 20.77 65.85
CA VAL A 286 -44.46 21.95 66.19
C VAL A 286 -44.90 23.16 65.31
N GLY A 287 -45.11 24.28 65.99
CA GLY A 287 -45.30 25.62 65.43
C GLY A 287 -46.41 25.68 64.36
N LYS A 288 -46.14 26.25 63.19
CA LYS A 288 -47.06 26.42 62.07
C LYS A 288 -47.46 25.09 61.37
N TYR A 289 -46.68 24.05 61.56
CA TYR A 289 -46.89 22.73 60.94
C TYR A 289 -48.00 21.89 61.59
N LYS A 290 -48.63 22.40 62.67
CA LYS A 290 -49.83 21.81 63.32
C LYS A 290 -51.02 21.78 62.35
N ASP A 291 -51.05 22.70 61.39
CA ASP A 291 -52.13 22.74 60.41
C ASP A 291 -51.78 21.80 59.23
N HIS A 292 -52.11 20.54 59.40
CA HIS A 292 -51.90 19.51 58.40
C HIS A 292 -52.67 19.78 57.09
N SER A 293 -53.79 20.50 57.15
CA SER A 293 -54.62 20.84 55.98
C SER A 293 -53.89 21.75 55.00
N VAL A 294 -52.97 22.57 55.49
CA VAL A 294 -52.11 23.48 54.71
C VAL A 294 -50.84 22.82 54.25
N TYR A 295 -50.19 22.01 55.08
CA TYR A 295 -48.86 21.50 54.78
C TYR A 295 -48.85 20.15 54.02
N LEU A 296 -49.85 19.27 54.22
CA LEU A 296 -50.00 18.06 53.41
C LEU A 296 -50.15 18.34 51.90
N PRO A 297 -51.00 19.29 51.46
CA PRO A 297 -51.05 19.69 50.06
C PRO A 297 -49.73 20.22 49.53
N LYS A 298 -48.94 20.98 50.33
CA LYS A 298 -47.59 21.45 49.95
C LYS A 298 -46.62 20.30 49.76
N CYS A 299 -46.62 19.31 50.66
CA CYS A 299 -45.80 18.11 50.51
C CYS A 299 -46.20 17.36 49.20
N LYS A 300 -47.49 17.23 48.90
CA LYS A 300 -47.98 16.59 47.69
C LYS A 300 -47.46 17.31 46.43
N ILE A 301 -47.57 18.65 46.38
CA ILE A 301 -47.06 19.45 45.26
C ILE A 301 -45.54 19.22 45.05
N LEU A 302 -44.74 19.23 46.13
CA LEU A 302 -43.33 18.99 46.05
C LEU A 302 -43.00 17.57 45.54
N MET A 303 -43.76 16.55 45.94
CA MET A 303 -43.63 15.18 45.45
C MET A 303 -44.00 15.04 43.99
N GLU A 304 -45.03 15.75 43.52
CA GLU A 304 -45.43 15.82 42.11
C GLU A 304 -44.35 16.50 41.25
N GLN A 305 -43.74 17.60 41.75
CA GLN A 305 -42.61 18.28 41.11
C GLN A 305 -41.37 17.35 41.05
N LEU A 306 -41.05 16.62 42.12
CA LEU A 306 -39.99 15.63 42.15
C LEU A 306 -40.22 14.53 41.10
N SER A 307 -41.45 14.02 41.04
CA SER A 307 -41.78 12.97 40.06
C SER A 307 -41.67 13.47 38.62
N ALA A 308 -42.05 14.74 38.35
CA ALA A 308 -41.83 15.34 37.02
C ALA A 308 -40.36 15.49 36.69
N MET A 309 -39.54 15.95 37.64
CA MET A 309 -38.08 16.09 37.46
C MET A 309 -37.41 14.75 37.15
N ILE A 310 -37.76 13.68 37.87
CA ILE A 310 -37.24 12.34 37.62
C ILE A 310 -37.59 11.89 36.18
N ARG A 311 -38.82 12.12 35.72
CA ARG A 311 -39.23 11.81 34.35
C ARG A 311 -38.41 12.59 33.31
N GLU A 312 -38.18 13.87 33.54
CA GLU A 312 -37.35 14.70 32.65
C GLU A 312 -35.92 14.20 32.57
N ILE A 313 -35.30 13.80 33.69
CA ILE A 313 -33.95 13.21 33.71
C ILE A 313 -33.92 11.87 32.92
N LEU A 314 -34.94 11.04 33.08
CA LEU A 314 -35.04 9.78 32.30
C LEU A 314 -35.26 10.05 30.83
N ASP A 315 -36.02 11.09 30.47
CA ASP A 315 -36.18 11.49 29.06
C ASP A 315 -34.86 11.92 28.43
N VAL A 316 -34.03 12.71 29.14
CA VAL A 316 -32.67 13.06 28.66
C VAL A 316 -31.88 11.80 28.31
N SER A 317 -31.83 10.81 29.22
CA SER A 317 -31.08 9.57 29.01
C SER A 317 -31.61 8.75 27.81
N LYS A 318 -32.91 8.88 27.47
CA LYS A 318 -33.48 8.23 26.29
C LYS A 318 -33.07 8.95 25.00
N PHE A 319 -32.97 10.26 25.01
CA PHE A 319 -32.71 11.05 23.80
C PHE A 319 -31.23 11.19 23.46
N GLU A 320 -30.32 10.85 24.38
CA GLU A 320 -28.88 10.78 24.12
C GLU A 320 -28.48 9.66 23.13
N LYS A 321 -29.35 8.69 22.87
CA LYS A 321 -29.08 7.58 21.93
C LYS A 321 -29.91 7.73 20.66
N PRO A 322 -29.31 7.66 19.45
CA PRO A 322 -30.02 7.77 18.17
C PRO A 322 -31.04 6.66 17.89
N GLN A 323 -31.13 5.64 18.76
CA GLN A 323 -31.94 4.43 18.53
C GLN A 323 -33.42 4.54 18.93
N ASN A 324 -33.95 5.71 19.31
CA ASN A 324 -35.30 5.85 19.82
C ASN A 324 -36.30 6.41 18.81
N GLY A 325 -36.52 5.70 17.74
CA GLY A 325 -37.55 5.92 16.76
C GLY A 325 -37.00 5.77 15.34
N GLU A 326 -37.78 5.15 14.46
CA GLU A 326 -37.54 5.25 13.03
C GLU A 326 -37.84 6.66 12.58
N ASP A 327 -37.04 7.20 11.66
CA ASP A 327 -37.35 8.48 11.02
C ASP A 327 -38.63 8.34 10.26
N GLU A 328 -39.59 9.24 10.52
CA GLU A 328 -40.87 9.29 9.83
C GLU A 328 -41.07 10.66 9.21
N GLU A 329 -41.85 10.70 8.13
CA GLU A 329 -42.24 11.96 7.50
C GLU A 329 -43.26 12.68 8.37
N ILE A 330 -42.88 13.85 8.88
CA ILE A 330 -43.69 14.68 9.77
C ILE A 330 -44.01 15.98 9.08
N ASP A 331 -45.29 16.31 8.96
CA ASP A 331 -45.72 17.64 8.56
C ASP A 331 -45.87 18.52 9.83
N LEU A 332 -44.97 19.48 10.01
CA LEU A 332 -44.98 20.39 11.15
C LEU A 332 -46.23 21.27 11.17
N SER A 333 -46.79 21.59 10.00
CA SER A 333 -48.03 22.36 9.91
C SER A 333 -49.25 21.63 10.51
N GLU A 334 -49.22 20.29 10.57
CA GLU A 334 -50.21 19.45 11.22
C GLU A 334 -49.86 19.10 12.67
N LEU A 335 -48.56 18.94 12.99
CA LEU A 335 -48.08 18.56 14.33
C LEU A 335 -48.30 19.70 15.35
N ILE A 336 -48.00 20.95 14.96
CA ILE A 336 -48.11 22.10 15.88
C ILE A 336 -49.56 22.26 16.39
N PRO A 337 -50.61 22.25 15.53
CA PRO A 337 -52.01 22.29 15.99
C PRO A 337 -52.43 21.14 16.91
N GLN A 338 -51.77 19.97 16.83
CA GLN A 338 -52.05 18.85 17.74
C GLN A 338 -51.45 19.06 19.14
N VAL A 339 -50.30 19.72 19.24
CA VAL A 339 -49.60 19.96 20.51
C VAL A 339 -50.11 21.21 21.23
N LEU A 340 -50.46 22.23 20.47
CA LEU A 340 -50.80 23.57 20.95
C LEU A 340 -51.99 23.64 21.94
N PRO A 341 -53.10 22.88 21.81
CA PRO A 341 -54.27 23.01 22.67
C PRO A 341 -54.02 22.84 24.16
N ALA A 342 -53.08 21.94 24.51
CA ALA A 342 -52.71 21.73 25.93
C ALA A 342 -52.08 22.97 26.53
N TYR A 343 -51.28 23.71 25.78
CA TYR A 343 -50.58 24.93 26.24
C TYR A 343 -51.47 26.16 26.15
N ALA A 344 -52.42 26.20 25.18
CA ALA A 344 -53.38 27.27 25.05
C ALA A 344 -54.30 27.41 26.29
N ILE A 345 -54.70 26.27 26.88
CA ILE A 345 -55.47 26.27 28.14
C ILE A 345 -54.69 26.90 29.28
N ILE A 346 -53.39 26.53 29.40
CA ILE A 346 -52.52 27.05 30.47
C ILE A 346 -52.26 28.54 30.24
N ALA A 347 -51.92 28.95 29.01
CA ALA A 347 -51.70 30.33 28.62
C ALA A 347 -52.95 31.21 28.95
N LYS A 348 -54.14 30.75 28.56
CA LYS A 348 -55.39 31.43 28.84
C LYS A 348 -55.60 31.61 30.34
N SER A 349 -55.31 30.61 31.16
CA SER A 349 -55.43 30.71 32.62
C SER A 349 -54.49 31.74 33.22
N LYS A 350 -53.32 31.96 32.61
CA LYS A 350 -52.32 32.99 32.98
C LYS A 350 -52.61 34.36 32.35
N GLY A 351 -53.59 34.47 31.46
CA GLY A 351 -53.90 35.70 30.72
C GLY A 351 -52.86 36.03 29.66
N VAL A 352 -52.24 34.99 29.05
CA VAL A 352 -51.29 35.08 27.92
C VAL A 352 -52.00 34.70 26.65
N CYS A 353 -51.78 35.45 25.57
CA CYS A 353 -52.32 35.17 24.24
C CYS A 353 -51.34 34.33 23.44
N ILE A 354 -51.86 33.25 22.76
CA ILE A 354 -51.07 32.53 21.78
C ILE A 354 -51.60 32.90 20.40
N GLU A 355 -50.78 33.53 19.61
CA GLU A 355 -51.04 33.92 18.23
C GLU A 355 -50.45 32.85 17.28
N THR A 356 -51.30 32.34 16.38
CA THR A 356 -50.90 31.38 15.38
C THR A 356 -51.18 31.97 14.02
N ASP A 357 -50.14 32.16 13.22
CA ASP A 357 -50.28 32.51 11.83
C ASP A 357 -50.56 31.24 10.97
N THR A 358 -50.93 31.46 9.70
CA THR A 358 -51.05 30.35 8.77
C THR A 358 -49.68 29.68 8.59
N TYR A 359 -49.62 28.39 8.92
CA TYR A 359 -48.36 27.64 8.80
C TYR A 359 -48.05 27.34 7.33
N GLU A 360 -46.85 27.70 6.88
CA GLU A 360 -46.33 27.16 5.64
C GLU A 360 -46.16 25.64 5.81
N LYS A 361 -46.43 24.87 4.76
CA LYS A 361 -46.25 23.42 4.79
C LYS A 361 -44.76 23.11 4.89
N LEU A 362 -44.37 22.38 5.94
CA LEU A 362 -42.98 21.96 6.17
C LEU A 362 -42.95 20.49 6.58
N SER A 363 -42.57 19.64 5.62
CA SER A 363 -42.33 18.21 5.85
C SER A 363 -40.89 17.98 6.22
N ILE A 364 -40.64 17.26 7.30
CA ILE A 364 -39.34 16.89 7.83
C ILE A 364 -39.29 15.38 8.08
N CYS A 365 -38.11 14.78 8.06
CA CYS A 365 -37.90 13.34 8.30
C CYS A 365 -37.07 13.15 9.54
N TYR A 366 -37.70 12.90 10.68
CA TYR A 366 -37.07 12.72 12.00
C TYR A 366 -37.98 11.89 12.92
N PRO A 367 -37.46 11.38 14.08
CA PRO A 367 -38.30 10.68 15.05
C PRO A 367 -39.34 11.60 15.68
N LEU A 368 -40.65 11.33 15.43
CA LEU A 368 -41.79 12.13 15.92
C LEU A 368 -41.73 12.40 17.45
N PRO A 369 -41.42 11.43 18.31
CA PRO A 369 -41.38 11.69 19.76
C PRO A 369 -40.37 12.76 20.15
N MET A 370 -39.21 12.85 19.45
CA MET A 370 -38.17 13.82 19.69
C MET A 370 -38.63 15.24 19.27
N ILE A 371 -39.13 15.38 18.05
CA ILE A 371 -39.64 16.67 17.55
C ILE A 371 -40.81 17.17 18.40
N LYS A 372 -41.75 16.28 18.74
CA LYS A 372 -42.88 16.62 19.62
C LYS A 372 -42.39 17.10 21.00
N LYS A 373 -41.35 16.49 21.55
CA LYS A 373 -40.76 16.91 22.83
C LYS A 373 -40.09 18.28 22.74
N VAL A 374 -39.38 18.59 21.63
CA VAL A 374 -38.81 19.92 21.37
C VAL A 374 -39.90 20.98 21.38
N ILE A 375 -40.94 20.80 20.56
CA ILE A 375 -42.03 21.76 20.46
C ILE A 375 -42.71 21.94 21.82
N SER A 376 -42.97 20.84 22.52
CA SER A 376 -43.59 20.86 23.85
C SER A 376 -42.81 21.65 24.88
N ASN A 377 -41.47 21.44 24.92
CA ASN A 377 -40.59 22.15 25.86
C ASN A 377 -40.49 23.65 25.54
N LEU A 378 -40.42 24.01 24.24
CA LEU A 378 -40.39 25.41 23.82
C LEU A 378 -41.68 26.11 24.16
N LEU A 379 -42.85 25.49 23.92
CA LEU A 379 -44.15 26.03 24.27
C LEU A 379 -44.33 26.17 25.80
N ALA A 380 -43.91 25.17 26.57
CA ALA A 380 -43.92 25.21 28.02
C ALA A 380 -43.09 26.38 28.58
N ASN A 381 -41.91 26.59 28.02
CA ASN A 381 -41.05 27.72 28.38
C ASN A 381 -41.68 29.06 28.02
N ALA A 382 -42.20 29.21 26.79
CA ALA A 382 -42.85 30.43 26.35
C ALA A 382 -44.04 30.80 27.29
N VAL A 383 -44.92 29.84 27.57
CA VAL A 383 -46.08 30.06 28.49
C VAL A 383 -45.62 30.38 29.93
N SER A 384 -44.49 29.79 30.39
CA SER A 384 -43.96 30.01 31.72
C SER A 384 -43.39 31.40 31.92
N TYR A 385 -42.68 31.92 30.93
CA TYR A 385 -41.93 33.16 31.02
C TYR A 385 -42.59 34.39 30.39
N THR A 386 -43.71 34.21 29.65
CA THR A 386 -44.50 35.34 29.16
C THR A 386 -45.28 35.96 30.31
N PRO A 387 -45.22 37.29 30.52
CA PRO A 387 -45.99 38.00 31.56
C PRO A 387 -47.49 38.01 31.21
N LYS A 388 -48.32 38.23 32.23
CA LYS A 388 -49.78 38.39 32.02
C LYS A 388 -50.04 39.57 31.08
N GLY A 389 -50.85 39.33 30.05
CA GLY A 389 -51.17 40.29 28.99
C GLY A 389 -50.20 40.26 27.79
N GLY A 390 -49.10 39.47 27.89
CA GLY A 390 -48.17 39.30 26.77
C GLY A 390 -48.59 38.25 25.78
N SER A 391 -47.90 38.18 24.63
CA SER A 391 -48.19 37.29 23.53
C SER A 391 -47.08 36.31 23.24
N ILE A 392 -47.45 35.14 22.69
CA ILE A 392 -46.56 34.09 22.17
C ILE A 392 -46.95 33.91 20.71
N ARG A 393 -45.99 33.95 19.80
CA ARG A 393 -46.18 33.65 18.36
C ARG A 393 -45.41 32.39 17.99
N ILE A 394 -46.06 31.48 17.28
CA ILE A 394 -45.45 30.30 16.66
C ILE A 394 -45.88 30.24 15.20
N TYR A 395 -44.88 30.18 14.30
CA TYR A 395 -45.09 30.17 12.86
C TYR A 395 -43.97 29.44 12.11
N ILE A 396 -44.26 29.07 10.88
CA ILE A 396 -43.31 28.45 9.96
C ILE A 396 -43.11 29.42 8.80
N ALA A 397 -41.86 29.77 8.52
CA ALA A 397 -41.44 30.60 7.41
C ALA A 397 -40.05 30.23 6.90
N ASN A 398 -39.87 30.16 5.56
CA ASN A 398 -38.60 29.89 4.93
C ASN A 398 -37.90 28.59 5.44
N GLN A 399 -38.64 27.50 5.59
CA GLN A 399 -38.18 26.21 6.14
C GLN A 399 -37.67 26.30 7.57
N LYS A 400 -38.14 27.27 8.34
CA LYS A 400 -37.77 27.44 9.74
C LYS A 400 -39.02 27.43 10.62
N LEU A 401 -38.94 26.74 11.74
CA LEU A 401 -39.90 26.87 12.82
C LEU A 401 -39.44 27.97 13.75
N ILE A 402 -40.27 28.97 13.95
CA ILE A 402 -40.00 30.14 14.77
C ILE A 402 -41.01 30.22 15.90
N LEU A 403 -40.51 30.37 17.13
CA LEU A 403 -41.27 30.59 18.31
C LEU A 403 -40.78 31.87 18.99
N GLU A 404 -41.64 32.83 19.18
CA GLU A 404 -41.38 34.11 19.83
C GLU A 404 -42.28 34.24 21.07
N ASN A 405 -41.73 34.81 22.11
CA ASN A 405 -42.49 35.14 23.29
C ASN A 405 -42.11 36.51 23.85
N GLU A 406 -43.08 37.32 24.21
CA GLU A 406 -42.86 38.59 24.89
C GLU A 406 -42.34 38.34 26.32
N CYS A 407 -41.21 38.92 26.63
CA CYS A 407 -40.59 38.84 27.95
C CYS A 407 -39.44 39.85 28.10
N VAL A 408 -38.91 40.03 29.27
CA VAL A 408 -37.65 40.75 29.43
C VAL A 408 -36.54 39.91 28.75
N PRO A 409 -35.83 40.44 27.75
CA PRO A 409 -34.79 39.71 27.05
C PRO A 409 -33.67 39.22 27.98
N ILE A 410 -33.19 38.01 27.74
CA ILE A 410 -32.11 37.43 28.51
C ILE A 410 -30.81 38.12 28.13
N PRO A 411 -30.06 38.72 29.07
CA PRO A 411 -28.77 39.33 28.77
C PRO A 411 -27.77 38.33 28.20
N GLN A 412 -26.95 38.76 27.22
CA GLN A 412 -26.01 37.94 26.48
C GLN A 412 -25.11 37.06 27.34
N LYS A 413 -24.69 37.56 28.51
CA LYS A 413 -23.87 36.82 29.48
C LYS A 413 -24.51 35.55 30.04
N TYR A 414 -25.82 35.42 29.96
CA TYR A 414 -26.55 34.24 30.44
C TYR A 414 -26.93 33.28 29.29
N LEU A 415 -26.96 33.77 28.05
CA LEU A 415 -27.32 32.94 26.89
C LEU A 415 -26.40 31.75 26.68
N THR A 416 -25.14 31.86 27.09
CA THR A 416 -24.16 30.76 27.01
C THR A 416 -24.45 29.63 28.01
N HIS A 417 -25.18 29.91 29.08
CA HIS A 417 -25.43 28.96 30.18
C HIS A 417 -26.87 28.44 30.24
N ILE A 418 -27.82 29.03 29.47
CA ILE A 418 -29.24 28.67 29.61
C ILE A 418 -29.56 27.25 29.09
N PHE A 419 -28.65 26.66 28.33
CA PHE A 419 -28.72 25.26 27.86
C PHE A 419 -28.03 24.29 28.83
N GLU A 420 -27.41 24.78 29.91
CA GLU A 420 -26.88 23.89 30.95
C GLU A 420 -28.03 23.26 31.77
N PRO A 421 -27.91 22.00 32.21
CA PRO A 421 -28.95 21.33 32.96
C PRO A 421 -29.20 22.02 34.30
N PHE A 422 -30.48 22.26 34.65
CA PHE A 422 -30.95 22.91 35.87
C PHE A 422 -30.57 24.38 35.98
N TYR A 423 -29.96 24.98 34.97
CA TYR A 423 -29.58 26.38 35.01
C TYR A 423 -30.81 27.28 34.92
N ARG A 424 -30.91 28.25 35.82
CA ARG A 424 -31.93 29.33 35.86
C ARG A 424 -31.28 30.63 36.30
N PRO A 425 -31.38 31.71 35.50
CA PRO A 425 -30.91 33.03 35.94
C PRO A 425 -31.59 33.45 37.23
N GLU A 426 -30.86 34.16 38.11
CA GLU A 426 -31.35 34.55 39.45
C GLU A 426 -32.67 35.32 39.43
N TYR A 427 -32.90 36.16 38.42
CA TYR A 427 -34.14 36.89 38.22
C TYR A 427 -35.31 36.01 37.76
N GLY A 428 -35.09 34.80 37.30
CA GLY A 428 -36.09 33.83 36.88
C GLY A 428 -36.51 32.82 37.97
N ARG A 429 -36.02 32.94 39.20
CA ARG A 429 -36.30 32.02 40.34
C ARG A 429 -37.61 32.35 41.07
N SER A 430 -38.66 32.80 40.37
CA SER A 430 -39.94 32.96 41.03
C SER A 430 -40.61 31.61 41.28
N PRO A 431 -41.25 31.37 42.45
CA PRO A 431 -42.02 30.15 42.71
C PRO A 431 -43.16 29.92 41.71
N ASP A 432 -43.67 31.00 41.11
CA ASP A 432 -44.78 30.95 40.16
C ASP A 432 -44.37 30.53 38.73
N THR A 433 -43.08 30.52 38.42
CA THR A 433 -42.55 30.14 37.08
C THR A 433 -42.13 28.67 36.96
N GLY A 434 -42.44 27.83 37.91
CA GLY A 434 -42.55 26.37 38.04
C GLY A 434 -41.67 25.42 37.22
N GLY A 435 -40.64 25.87 36.48
CA GLY A 435 -39.80 25.00 35.64
C GLY A 435 -38.54 24.50 36.32
N ASN A 436 -38.13 23.22 36.05
CA ASN A 436 -36.99 22.59 36.69
C ASN A 436 -35.63 22.94 36.03
N GLY A 437 -35.60 23.83 35.02
CA GLY A 437 -34.37 24.19 34.27
C GLY A 437 -33.82 23.09 33.35
N LEU A 438 -34.63 22.05 33.04
CA LEU A 438 -34.24 20.98 32.11
C LEU A 438 -34.84 21.16 30.71
N GLY A 439 -35.87 21.98 30.54
CA GLY A 439 -36.59 22.10 29.27
C GLY A 439 -35.71 22.53 28.10
N LEU A 440 -34.90 23.60 28.25
CA LEU A 440 -33.97 24.04 27.18
C LEU A 440 -32.78 23.10 27.02
N TYR A 441 -32.30 22.48 28.08
CA TYR A 441 -31.29 21.44 27.99
C TYR A 441 -31.77 20.22 27.15
N ILE A 442 -33.02 19.77 27.33
CA ILE A 442 -33.65 18.72 26.53
C ILE A 442 -33.75 19.14 25.07
N VAL A 443 -34.14 20.40 24.81
CA VAL A 443 -34.22 20.92 23.42
C VAL A 443 -32.84 20.92 22.78
N ASP A 444 -31.81 21.41 23.45
CA ASP A 444 -30.43 21.42 23.00
C ASP A 444 -29.91 20.00 22.72
N THR A 445 -30.13 19.07 23.66
CA THR A 445 -29.71 17.67 23.54
C THR A 445 -30.36 17.01 22.31
N ILE A 446 -31.67 17.18 22.12
CA ILE A 446 -32.38 16.59 20.97
C ILE A 446 -31.91 17.20 19.66
N LEU A 447 -31.85 18.54 19.54
CA LEU A 447 -31.45 19.21 18.31
C LEU A 447 -30.00 18.90 17.93
N LYS A 448 -29.07 18.80 18.88
CA LYS A 448 -27.70 18.36 18.66
C LYS A 448 -27.62 16.89 18.23
N THR A 449 -28.39 16.01 18.85
CA THR A 449 -28.46 14.57 18.49
C THR A 449 -28.97 14.39 17.06
N LEU A 450 -29.95 15.18 16.65
CA LEU A 450 -30.53 15.18 15.30
C LEU A 450 -29.73 16.04 14.30
N GLN A 451 -28.67 16.73 14.76
CA GLN A 451 -27.84 17.65 13.97
C GLN A 451 -28.66 18.79 13.31
N ILE A 452 -29.73 19.25 13.97
CA ILE A 452 -30.60 20.32 13.50
C ILE A 452 -30.04 21.65 14.04
N PRO A 453 -29.69 22.60 13.17
CA PRO A 453 -29.22 23.91 13.59
C PRO A 453 -30.38 24.75 14.19
N TYR A 454 -30.08 25.51 15.21
CA TYR A 454 -31.02 26.39 15.88
C TYR A 454 -30.34 27.65 16.42
N THR A 455 -31.13 28.67 16.66
CA THR A 455 -30.70 29.93 17.29
C THR A 455 -31.68 30.34 18.38
N PHE A 456 -31.17 30.95 19.47
CA PHE A 456 -31.99 31.55 20.51
C PHE A 456 -31.42 32.92 20.83
N ALA A 457 -32.21 33.97 20.56
CA ALA A 457 -31.76 35.35 20.65
C ALA A 457 -32.91 36.28 21.07
N ALA A 458 -32.58 37.48 21.52
CA ALA A 458 -33.55 38.55 21.71
C ALA A 458 -34.15 38.95 20.35
N ILE A 459 -35.44 39.34 20.37
CA ILE A 459 -36.09 39.95 19.21
C ILE A 459 -35.45 41.33 18.96
N GLU A 460 -35.40 41.77 17.70
CA GLU A 460 -34.65 43.00 17.30
C GLU A 460 -35.07 44.26 18.05
N ASP A 461 -36.36 44.38 18.41
CA ASP A 461 -36.89 45.48 19.17
C ASP A 461 -36.82 45.32 20.70
N ASN A 462 -36.14 44.27 21.17
CA ASN A 462 -36.01 43.87 22.58
C ASN A 462 -37.38 43.64 23.29
N SER A 463 -38.44 43.29 22.53
CA SER A 463 -39.74 43.00 23.09
C SER A 463 -39.85 41.60 23.71
N GLY A 464 -38.90 40.70 23.39
CA GLY A 464 -38.94 39.32 23.84
C GLY A 464 -37.75 38.48 23.39
N MET A 465 -37.99 37.17 23.38
CA MET A 465 -37.00 36.15 22.93
C MET A 465 -37.57 35.39 21.73
N ARG A 466 -36.68 35.00 20.80
CA ARG A 466 -36.98 34.20 19.58
C ARG A 466 -36.15 32.95 19.61
N PHE A 467 -36.81 31.80 19.44
CA PHE A 467 -36.17 30.52 19.18
C PHE A 467 -36.44 30.12 17.72
N THR A 468 -35.40 29.87 16.94
CA THR A 468 -35.51 29.49 15.52
C THR A 468 -34.88 28.15 15.30
N ILE A 469 -35.59 27.21 14.67
CA ILE A 469 -35.07 25.88 14.27
C ILE A 469 -35.03 25.86 12.74
N GLU A 470 -33.89 25.48 12.17
CA GLU A 470 -33.69 25.41 10.72
C GLU A 470 -33.70 23.93 10.28
N PHE A 471 -34.70 23.53 9.47
CA PHE A 471 -34.87 22.16 9.01
C PHE A 471 -34.35 21.93 7.59
#